data_a5eab7cedf912e29438906de3f7ee120
#
_entry.id   a5eab7cedf912e29438906de3f7ee120
#
_cell.length_a   1.000
_cell.length_b   1.000
_cell.length_c   1.000
_cell.angle_alpha   90.00
_cell.angle_beta   90.00
_cell.angle_gamma   90.00
#
_symmetry.space_group_name_H-M   'P 1'
#
loop_
_entity.id
_entity.type
_entity.pdbx_description
1 polymer ?
#
loop_
_entity_poly.entity_id
_entity_poly.type
_entity_poly.pdbx_seq_one_letter_code
_entity_poly.pdbx_strand_id
1 'polypeptide(L)'
;LIKSIFKNLCPNCGGDISSERLYKGLVCEKCLPIEVVEDLCDELKYGRIRLLCDIRKEIDNWRKFFKKCVGSEPWSLQLTWAMRFFLDRSFALLAPTGVGKTSFGLSLAAYLAQKGKKSYVILPTRLLVYQTVKKLYGFGVAEDKILFFGEEDRKEEREAKLNRLRNGDFLILATTSMFLYKHYQEIPRGFDFLFVDDVDSFLKTARNIDKALLLLGFSESDISIALEAIRLQSKLYKTEEDWNKINALTEKLRELRRKNGRAF
;
A
#
# COMPACT_ATOMS: atom_id res chain seq x y z
N LEU A 1 -43.15 -7.44 12.25
CA LEU A 1 -41.98 -6.57 12.22
C LEU A 1 -42.42 -5.18 11.72
N ILE A 2 -42.17 -4.13 12.52
CA ILE A 2 -42.43 -2.73 12.07
C ILE A 2 -41.46 -2.40 10.94
N LYS A 3 -42.01 -2.05 9.79
CA LYS A 3 -41.21 -1.68 8.61
C LYS A 3 -40.75 -0.23 8.77
N SER A 4 -39.52 -0.02 9.17
CA SER A 4 -38.90 1.31 9.32
C SER A 4 -37.99 1.61 8.17
N ILE A 5 -37.89 2.87 7.77
CA ILE A 5 -36.93 3.35 6.77
C ILE A 5 -35.87 4.16 7.47
N PHE A 6 -34.62 3.74 7.32
CA PHE A 6 -33.45 4.46 7.81
C PHE A 6 -32.89 5.37 6.74
N LYS A 7 -32.85 6.67 7.03
CA LYS A 7 -32.32 7.66 6.11
C LYS A 7 -30.80 7.61 6.04
N ASN A 8 -30.25 7.69 4.84
CA ASN A 8 -28.81 7.77 4.57
C ASN A 8 -27.98 6.60 5.12
N LEU A 9 -28.57 5.40 5.31
CA LEU A 9 -27.92 4.24 5.93
C LEU A 9 -27.64 3.09 4.97
N CYS A 10 -27.91 3.23 3.66
CA CYS A 10 -27.52 2.21 2.71
C CYS A 10 -25.98 2.06 2.66
N PRO A 11 -25.41 0.89 2.95
CA PRO A 11 -23.97 0.70 3.00
C PRO A 11 -23.28 0.87 1.63
N ASN A 12 -24.04 0.75 0.53
CA ASN A 12 -23.49 0.88 -0.81
C ASN A 12 -23.51 2.32 -1.36
N CYS A 13 -24.65 3.00 -1.30
CA CYS A 13 -24.82 4.33 -1.90
C CYS A 13 -25.00 5.45 -0.87
N GLY A 14 -25.22 5.15 0.41
CA GLY A 14 -25.55 6.14 1.44
C GLY A 14 -26.98 6.68 1.36
N GLY A 15 -27.87 6.06 0.57
CA GLY A 15 -29.28 6.42 0.48
C GLY A 15 -30.14 5.74 1.56
N ASP A 16 -31.46 5.91 1.46
CA ASP A 16 -32.42 5.34 2.41
C ASP A 16 -32.53 3.82 2.20
N ILE A 17 -32.74 3.09 3.30
CA ILE A 17 -32.86 1.63 3.31
C ILE A 17 -33.88 1.16 4.34
N SER A 18 -34.65 0.10 4.04
CA SER A 18 -35.59 -0.48 4.99
C SER A 18 -34.90 -1.32 6.06
N SER A 19 -35.51 -1.39 7.26
CA SER A 19 -35.04 -2.25 8.36
C SER A 19 -34.92 -3.71 7.95
N GLU A 20 -35.85 -4.19 7.11
CA GLU A 20 -35.86 -5.56 6.62
C GLU A 20 -34.62 -5.89 5.77
N ARG A 21 -34.26 -4.99 4.86
CA ARG A 21 -33.07 -5.18 4.00
C ARG A 21 -31.76 -5.09 4.80
N LEU A 22 -31.69 -4.18 5.78
CA LEU A 22 -30.54 -4.12 6.69
C LEU A 22 -30.37 -5.40 7.51
N TYR A 23 -31.49 -5.91 8.03
CA TYR A 23 -31.48 -7.16 8.81
C TYR A 23 -31.03 -8.36 7.96
N LYS A 24 -31.41 -8.40 6.69
CA LYS A 24 -30.98 -9.43 5.72
C LYS A 24 -29.54 -9.20 5.19
N GLY A 25 -28.82 -8.16 5.64
CA GLY A 25 -27.50 -7.81 5.14
C GLY A 25 -27.47 -7.30 3.69
N LEU A 26 -28.59 -6.81 3.18
CA LEU A 26 -28.74 -6.33 1.81
C LEU A 26 -28.47 -4.81 1.72
N VAL A 27 -28.38 -4.30 0.51
CA VAL A 27 -28.35 -2.87 0.18
C VAL A 27 -29.76 -2.37 -0.18
N CYS A 28 -29.95 -1.06 -0.36
CA CYS A 28 -31.24 -0.50 -0.72
C CYS A 28 -31.74 -1.01 -2.08
N GLU A 29 -33.04 -0.90 -2.33
CA GLU A 29 -33.71 -1.35 -3.55
C GLU A 29 -33.18 -0.66 -4.82
N LYS A 30 -32.71 0.60 -4.70
CA LYS A 30 -32.08 1.31 -5.82
C LYS A 30 -30.74 0.71 -6.23
N CYS A 31 -29.98 0.18 -5.26
CA CYS A 31 -28.69 -0.47 -5.53
C CYS A 31 -28.87 -1.91 -6.04
N LEU A 32 -29.86 -2.62 -5.49
CA LEU A 32 -30.13 -4.00 -5.80
C LEU A 32 -31.63 -4.26 -5.66
N PRO A 33 -32.38 -4.35 -6.78
CA PRO A 33 -33.84 -4.55 -6.76
C PRO A 33 -34.29 -5.91 -6.23
N ILE A 34 -33.42 -6.93 -6.31
CA ILE A 34 -33.74 -8.32 -5.89
C ILE A 34 -33.61 -8.49 -4.37
N GLU A 35 -34.41 -9.38 -3.79
CA GLU A 35 -34.47 -9.59 -2.34
C GLU A 35 -33.75 -10.86 -1.87
N VAL A 36 -33.47 -11.78 -2.79
CA VAL A 36 -32.76 -13.04 -2.49
C VAL A 36 -31.45 -13.05 -3.28
N VAL A 37 -30.34 -13.11 -2.58
CA VAL A 37 -28.99 -13.04 -3.16
C VAL A 37 -28.12 -14.05 -2.44
N GLU A 38 -27.42 -14.91 -3.18
CA GLU A 38 -26.44 -15.85 -2.62
C GLU A 38 -25.14 -15.14 -2.26
N ASP A 39 -24.61 -14.33 -3.15
CA ASP A 39 -23.45 -13.46 -2.88
C ASP A 39 -23.73 -12.03 -3.40
N LEU A 40 -23.72 -11.08 -2.47
CA LEU A 40 -23.92 -9.67 -2.76
C LEU A 40 -22.85 -9.13 -3.73
N CYS A 41 -21.66 -9.72 -3.72
CA CYS A 41 -20.55 -9.32 -4.56
C CYS A 41 -20.73 -9.66 -6.04
N ASP A 42 -21.48 -10.69 -6.35
CA ASP A 42 -21.72 -11.09 -7.74
C ASP A 42 -22.80 -10.23 -8.39
N GLU A 43 -23.76 -9.76 -7.61
CA GLU A 43 -24.90 -8.98 -8.09
C GLU A 43 -24.64 -7.47 -8.17
N LEU A 44 -23.77 -6.92 -7.29
CA LEU A 44 -23.50 -5.49 -7.28
C LEU A 44 -22.51 -5.08 -8.38
N LYS A 45 -22.96 -4.19 -9.26
CA LYS A 45 -22.15 -3.66 -10.37
C LYS A 45 -21.37 -2.38 -10.02
N TYR A 46 -21.77 -1.65 -9.00
CA TYR A 46 -21.20 -0.35 -8.62
C TYR A 46 -21.37 -0.04 -7.13
N GLY A 47 -20.67 0.98 -6.65
CA GLY A 47 -20.78 1.51 -5.30
C GLY A 47 -19.68 1.03 -4.35
N ARG A 48 -19.82 1.39 -3.06
CA ARG A 48 -18.80 1.13 -2.03
C ARG A 48 -18.59 -0.36 -1.76
N ILE A 49 -19.68 -1.13 -1.75
CA ILE A 49 -19.60 -2.58 -1.51
C ILE A 49 -18.92 -3.28 -2.70
N ARG A 50 -19.20 -2.85 -3.93
CA ARG A 50 -18.50 -3.39 -5.10
C ARG A 50 -16.99 -3.24 -4.99
N LEU A 51 -16.50 -2.07 -4.57
CA LEU A 51 -15.09 -1.83 -4.32
C LEU A 51 -14.51 -2.81 -3.27
N LEU A 52 -15.25 -3.03 -2.17
CA LEU A 52 -14.84 -3.99 -1.14
C LEU A 52 -14.82 -5.43 -1.66
N CYS A 53 -15.74 -5.80 -2.54
CA CYS A 53 -15.76 -7.10 -3.20
C CYS A 53 -14.53 -7.31 -4.11
N ASP A 54 -14.14 -6.29 -4.89
CA ASP A 54 -12.95 -6.34 -5.72
C ASP A 54 -11.67 -6.48 -4.88
N ILE A 55 -11.59 -5.75 -3.76
CA ILE A 55 -10.51 -5.86 -2.79
C ILE A 55 -10.47 -7.27 -2.18
N ARG A 56 -11.61 -7.85 -1.81
CA ARG A 56 -11.69 -9.22 -1.29
C ARG A 56 -11.14 -10.23 -2.31
N LYS A 57 -11.53 -10.12 -3.57
CA LYS A 57 -10.99 -10.97 -4.66
C LYS A 57 -9.47 -10.84 -4.78
N GLU A 58 -8.93 -9.61 -4.68
CA GLU A 58 -7.49 -9.38 -4.70
C GLU A 58 -6.78 -10.01 -3.49
N ILE A 59 -7.35 -9.91 -2.30
CA ILE A 59 -6.81 -10.54 -1.09
C ILE A 59 -6.82 -12.07 -1.24
N ASP A 60 -7.89 -12.67 -1.76
CA ASP A 60 -7.99 -14.11 -1.98
C ASP A 60 -6.98 -14.61 -3.02
N ASN A 61 -6.74 -13.83 -4.08
CA ASN A 61 -5.72 -14.14 -5.08
C ASN A 61 -4.31 -14.05 -4.49
N TRP A 62 -4.02 -13.00 -3.73
CA TRP A 62 -2.75 -12.88 -3.02
C TRP A 62 -2.57 -14.00 -1.96
N ARG A 63 -3.61 -14.38 -1.22
CA ARG A 63 -3.58 -15.48 -0.26
C ARG A 63 -3.17 -16.80 -0.91
N LYS A 64 -3.75 -17.14 -2.07
CA LYS A 64 -3.38 -18.33 -2.84
C LYS A 64 -1.91 -18.27 -3.28
N PHE A 65 -1.48 -17.10 -3.76
CA PHE A 65 -0.08 -16.86 -4.14
C PHE A 65 0.85 -16.99 -2.93
N PHE A 66 0.52 -16.37 -1.79
CA PHE A 66 1.29 -16.46 -0.54
C PHE A 66 1.48 -17.91 -0.11
N LYS A 67 0.40 -18.69 -0.08
CA LYS A 67 0.44 -20.12 0.26
C LYS A 67 1.40 -20.89 -0.66
N LYS A 68 1.36 -20.61 -1.96
CA LYS A 68 2.25 -21.24 -2.93
C LYS A 68 3.72 -20.89 -2.68
N CYS A 69 4.02 -19.64 -2.35
CA CYS A 69 5.39 -19.14 -2.17
C CYS A 69 5.99 -19.49 -0.82
N VAL A 70 5.21 -19.37 0.25
CA VAL A 70 5.67 -19.51 1.64
C VAL A 70 5.44 -20.91 2.19
N GLY A 71 4.53 -21.69 1.58
CA GLY A 71 4.20 -23.06 1.98
C GLY A 71 3.17 -23.14 3.11
N SER A 72 2.64 -22.00 3.58
CA SER A 72 1.63 -21.92 4.64
C SER A 72 0.58 -20.87 4.34
N GLU A 73 -0.59 -20.97 4.98
CA GLU A 73 -1.60 -19.91 4.91
C GLU A 73 -1.10 -18.63 5.62
N PRO A 74 -1.42 -17.45 5.09
CA PRO A 74 -1.13 -16.21 5.80
C PRO A 74 -1.96 -16.13 7.08
N TRP A 75 -1.36 -15.59 8.15
CA TRP A 75 -2.04 -15.36 9.41
C TRP A 75 -3.09 -14.26 9.29
N SER A 76 -4.05 -14.21 10.20
CA SER A 76 -5.09 -13.17 10.24
C SER A 76 -4.51 -11.75 10.26
N LEU A 77 -3.37 -11.55 10.93
CA LEU A 77 -2.66 -10.28 10.95
C LEU A 77 -2.10 -9.92 9.56
N GLN A 78 -1.53 -10.88 8.83
CA GLN A 78 -1.03 -10.66 7.46
C GLN A 78 -2.18 -10.40 6.48
N LEU A 79 -3.34 -11.05 6.65
CA LEU A 79 -4.56 -10.75 5.89
C LEU A 79 -5.07 -9.33 6.17
N THR A 80 -4.99 -8.88 7.42
CA THR A 80 -5.32 -7.48 7.78
C THR A 80 -4.37 -6.49 7.13
N TRP A 81 -3.08 -6.79 7.05
CA TRP A 81 -2.10 -5.96 6.34
C TRP A 81 -2.37 -5.92 4.82
N ALA A 82 -2.70 -7.07 4.22
CA ALA A 82 -3.09 -7.14 2.82
C ALA A 82 -4.34 -6.30 2.54
N MET A 83 -5.36 -6.39 3.39
CA MET A 83 -6.56 -5.57 3.28
C MET A 83 -6.22 -4.07 3.33
N ARG A 84 -5.37 -3.64 4.27
CA ARG A 84 -4.93 -2.24 4.35
C ARG A 84 -4.22 -1.80 3.08
N PHE A 85 -3.33 -2.64 2.56
CA PHE A 85 -2.61 -2.35 1.32
C PHE A 85 -3.57 -2.20 0.13
N PHE A 86 -4.49 -3.15 -0.08
CA PHE A 86 -5.47 -3.08 -1.20
C PHE A 86 -6.52 -1.98 -1.03
N LEU A 87 -6.66 -1.42 0.18
CA LEU A 87 -7.40 -0.18 0.46
C LEU A 87 -6.55 1.09 0.26
N ASP A 88 -5.39 0.98 -0.38
CA ASP A 88 -4.43 2.08 -0.61
C ASP A 88 -4.00 2.80 0.68
N ARG A 89 -3.75 2.02 1.77
CA ARG A 89 -3.30 2.56 3.05
C ARG A 89 -1.80 2.37 3.22
N SER A 90 -1.11 3.46 3.58
CA SER A 90 0.24 3.38 4.14
C SER A 90 0.16 3.11 5.64
N PHE A 91 1.00 2.21 6.16
CA PHE A 91 0.96 1.81 7.57
C PHE A 91 2.27 1.20 8.04
N ALA A 92 2.51 1.24 9.35
CA ALA A 92 3.62 0.55 9.98
C ALA A 92 3.21 -0.86 10.43
N LEU A 93 4.10 -1.85 10.21
CA LEU A 93 3.94 -3.23 10.65
C LEU A 93 4.46 -3.38 12.08
N LEU A 94 3.66 -2.99 13.06
CA LEU A 94 4.01 -3.13 14.47
C LEU A 94 3.68 -4.55 14.92
N ALA A 95 4.69 -5.40 14.97
CA ALA A 95 4.56 -6.79 15.41
C ALA A 95 5.92 -7.34 15.89
N PRO A 96 5.94 -8.35 16.79
CA PRO A 96 7.17 -9.01 17.22
C PRO A 96 8.00 -9.56 16.06
N THR A 97 9.27 -9.89 16.33
CA THR A 97 10.11 -10.64 15.38
C THR A 97 9.52 -12.03 15.13
N GLY A 98 9.71 -12.59 13.94
CA GLY A 98 9.22 -13.92 13.59
C GLY A 98 7.77 -14.00 13.10
N VAL A 99 6.96 -12.95 13.23
CA VAL A 99 5.54 -12.92 12.76
C VAL A 99 5.41 -12.91 11.22
N GLY A 100 6.52 -12.87 10.49
CA GLY A 100 6.51 -12.93 9.03
C GLY A 100 6.27 -11.60 8.32
N LYS A 101 6.72 -10.47 8.91
CA LYS A 101 6.70 -9.15 8.25
C LYS A 101 7.39 -9.16 6.89
N THR A 102 8.61 -9.67 6.85
CA THR A 102 9.41 -9.79 5.62
C THR A 102 8.75 -10.72 4.61
N SER A 103 8.21 -11.86 5.04
CA SER A 103 7.48 -12.78 4.16
C SER A 103 6.25 -12.13 3.55
N PHE A 104 5.52 -11.33 4.33
CA PHE A 104 4.40 -10.52 3.84
C PHE A 104 4.87 -9.52 2.78
N GLY A 105 5.85 -8.67 3.08
CA GLY A 105 6.34 -7.64 2.16
C GLY A 105 6.87 -8.22 0.86
N LEU A 106 7.68 -9.29 0.92
CA LEU A 106 8.27 -9.91 -0.26
C LEU A 106 7.24 -10.66 -1.11
N SER A 107 6.30 -11.40 -0.49
CA SER A 107 5.22 -12.06 -1.23
C SER A 107 4.30 -11.06 -1.93
N LEU A 108 4.04 -9.91 -1.29
CA LEU A 108 3.25 -8.85 -1.91
C LEU A 108 3.99 -8.21 -3.09
N ALA A 109 5.30 -7.91 -2.94
CA ALA A 109 6.13 -7.41 -4.05
C ALA A 109 6.17 -8.38 -5.23
N ALA A 110 6.35 -9.69 -4.97
CA ALA A 110 6.34 -10.71 -5.99
C ALA A 110 4.97 -10.85 -6.68
N TYR A 111 3.88 -10.80 -5.92
CA TYR A 111 2.52 -10.81 -6.45
C TYR A 111 2.23 -9.61 -7.35
N LEU A 112 2.67 -8.43 -6.94
CA LEU A 112 2.54 -7.20 -7.73
C LEU A 112 3.36 -7.26 -9.01
N ALA A 113 4.56 -7.83 -8.97
CA ALA A 113 5.40 -8.03 -10.14
C ALA A 113 4.72 -8.91 -11.20
N GLN A 114 3.96 -9.95 -10.82
CA GLN A 114 3.16 -10.74 -11.77
C GLN A 114 2.08 -9.91 -12.49
N LYS A 115 1.68 -8.80 -11.89
CA LYS A 115 0.70 -7.85 -12.46
C LYS A 115 1.37 -6.68 -13.20
N GLY A 116 2.68 -6.73 -13.41
CA GLY A 116 3.44 -5.66 -14.05
C GLY A 116 3.61 -4.40 -13.19
N LYS A 117 3.31 -4.48 -11.88
CA LYS A 117 3.43 -3.36 -10.94
C LYS A 117 4.83 -3.27 -10.36
N LYS A 118 5.29 -2.04 -10.11
CA LYS A 118 6.63 -1.76 -9.60
C LYS A 118 6.67 -1.69 -8.08
N SER A 119 7.62 -2.41 -7.48
CA SER A 119 7.86 -2.43 -6.03
C SER A 119 9.28 -2.02 -5.69
N TYR A 120 9.45 -1.31 -4.58
CA TYR A 120 10.76 -1.01 -4.02
C TYR A 120 10.88 -1.58 -2.61
N VAL A 121 11.86 -2.47 -2.41
CA VAL A 121 12.18 -3.12 -1.13
C VAL A 121 13.46 -2.52 -0.59
N ILE A 122 13.37 -1.87 0.57
CA ILE A 122 14.50 -1.20 1.24
C ILE A 122 14.87 -2.00 2.47
N LEU A 123 16.15 -2.35 2.56
CA LEU A 123 16.71 -3.23 3.56
C LEU A 123 17.86 -2.55 4.32
N PRO A 124 18.15 -2.95 5.57
CA PRO A 124 19.22 -2.32 6.36
C PRO A 124 20.62 -2.66 5.86
N THR A 125 20.86 -3.87 5.32
CA THR A 125 22.17 -4.35 4.92
C THR A 125 22.18 -4.99 3.54
N ARG A 126 23.34 -5.01 2.89
CA ARG A 126 23.54 -5.66 1.59
C ARG A 126 23.33 -7.15 1.67
N LEU A 127 23.75 -7.80 2.76
CA LEU A 127 23.51 -9.24 2.97
C LEU A 127 22.02 -9.57 2.91
N LEU A 128 21.18 -8.75 3.55
CA LEU A 128 19.72 -8.89 3.50
C LEU A 128 19.17 -8.64 2.10
N VAL A 129 19.79 -7.76 1.30
CA VAL A 129 19.41 -7.57 -0.11
C VAL A 129 19.62 -8.89 -0.88
N TYR A 130 20.78 -9.54 -0.77
CA TYR A 130 21.03 -10.82 -1.43
C TYR A 130 20.05 -11.92 -0.99
N GLN A 131 19.84 -12.03 0.32
CA GLN A 131 18.89 -13.02 0.86
C GLN A 131 17.46 -12.76 0.36
N THR A 132 17.08 -11.50 0.25
CA THR A 132 15.78 -11.08 -0.28
C THR A 132 15.61 -11.41 -1.75
N VAL A 133 16.62 -11.12 -2.57
CA VAL A 133 16.64 -11.45 -4.00
C VAL A 133 16.54 -12.96 -4.21
N LYS A 134 17.28 -13.75 -3.45
CA LYS A 134 17.21 -15.22 -3.49
C LYS A 134 15.80 -15.73 -3.13
N LYS A 135 15.14 -15.13 -2.14
CA LYS A 135 13.76 -15.46 -1.78
C LYS A 135 12.77 -15.09 -2.90
N LEU A 136 12.96 -13.93 -3.53
CA LEU A 136 12.10 -13.49 -4.65
C LEU A 136 12.22 -14.42 -5.86
N TYR A 137 13.40 -14.93 -6.16
CA TYR A 137 13.58 -16.00 -7.16
C TYR A 137 12.81 -17.27 -6.76
N GLY A 138 12.88 -17.67 -5.49
CA GLY A 138 12.09 -18.78 -4.96
C GLY A 138 10.58 -18.57 -5.04
N PHE A 139 10.11 -17.31 -5.07
CA PHE A 139 8.71 -16.94 -5.28
C PHE A 139 8.32 -16.89 -6.77
N GLY A 140 9.24 -17.21 -7.68
CA GLY A 140 9.01 -17.28 -9.12
C GLY A 140 9.11 -15.94 -9.83
N VAL A 141 9.77 -14.95 -9.25
CA VAL A 141 10.08 -13.69 -9.96
C VAL A 141 11.30 -13.92 -10.86
N ALA A 142 11.20 -13.60 -12.15
CA ALA A 142 12.27 -13.75 -13.10
C ALA A 142 13.43 -12.78 -12.80
N GLU A 143 14.67 -13.20 -13.10
CA GLU A 143 15.89 -12.45 -12.79
C GLU A 143 15.93 -11.07 -13.47
N ASP A 144 15.47 -11.00 -14.72
CA ASP A 144 15.39 -9.75 -15.48
C ASP A 144 14.41 -8.73 -14.88
N LYS A 145 13.48 -9.18 -14.02
CA LYS A 145 12.49 -8.33 -13.34
C LYS A 145 12.98 -7.78 -11.99
N ILE A 146 14.09 -8.30 -11.47
CA ILE A 146 14.67 -7.82 -10.21
C ILE A 146 15.94 -7.01 -10.51
N LEU A 147 16.02 -5.83 -9.91
CA LEU A 147 17.23 -5.01 -9.94
C LEU A 147 17.76 -4.85 -8.52
N PHE A 148 19.02 -5.19 -8.32
CA PHE A 148 19.74 -5.01 -7.06
C PHE A 148 21.22 -4.72 -7.32
N PHE A 149 21.91 -4.16 -6.31
CA PHE A 149 23.32 -3.80 -6.42
C PHE A 149 24.14 -4.59 -5.41
N GLY A 150 25.12 -5.34 -5.93
CA GLY A 150 26.06 -6.16 -5.18
C GLY A 150 27.36 -5.44 -4.85
N GLU A 151 28.16 -6.06 -3.96
CA GLU A 151 29.53 -5.58 -3.68
C GLU A 151 30.51 -6.03 -4.77
N GLU A 152 30.25 -7.16 -5.38
CA GLU A 152 31.09 -7.82 -6.37
C GLU A 152 30.81 -7.31 -7.80
N ASP A 153 29.87 -6.38 -7.98
CA ASP A 153 29.55 -5.82 -9.28
C ASP A 153 30.78 -5.13 -9.88
N ARG A 154 31.29 -5.64 -10.99
CA ARG A 154 32.34 -4.97 -11.75
C ARG A 154 31.87 -3.62 -12.24
N LYS A 155 32.80 -2.69 -12.51
CA LYS A 155 32.45 -1.32 -12.90
C LYS A 155 31.48 -1.26 -14.09
N GLU A 156 31.72 -2.10 -15.10
CA GLU A 156 30.85 -2.18 -16.31
C GLU A 156 29.46 -2.73 -15.97
N GLU A 157 29.39 -3.78 -15.14
CA GLU A 157 28.13 -4.36 -14.69
C GLU A 157 27.32 -3.36 -13.84
N ARG A 158 28.02 -2.63 -12.97
CA ARG A 158 27.39 -1.61 -12.16
C ARG A 158 26.82 -0.48 -13.01
N GLU A 159 27.52 -0.05 -14.05
CA GLU A 159 27.02 0.98 -14.97
C GLU A 159 25.82 0.48 -15.79
N ALA A 160 25.84 -0.77 -16.24
CA ALA A 160 24.70 -1.39 -16.90
C ALA A 160 23.47 -1.45 -15.97
N LYS A 161 23.66 -1.80 -14.67
CA LYS A 161 22.59 -1.79 -13.66
C LYS A 161 22.07 -0.37 -13.40
N LEU A 162 22.91 0.65 -13.35
CA LEU A 162 22.50 2.05 -13.21
C LEU A 162 21.70 2.52 -14.42
N ASN A 163 22.06 2.11 -15.62
CA ASN A 163 21.28 2.42 -16.83
C ASN A 163 19.89 1.75 -16.79
N ARG A 164 19.82 0.48 -16.38
CA ARG A 164 18.53 -0.16 -16.13
C ARG A 164 17.70 0.56 -15.06
N LEU A 165 18.35 1.04 -14.00
CA LEU A 165 17.69 1.82 -12.95
C LEU A 165 17.06 3.10 -13.52
N ARG A 166 17.83 3.90 -14.26
CA ARG A 166 17.39 5.17 -14.87
C ARG A 166 16.25 4.96 -15.87
N ASN A 167 16.30 3.87 -16.64
CA ASN A 167 15.25 3.50 -17.60
C ASN A 167 14.01 2.88 -16.93
N GLY A 168 14.11 2.48 -15.66
CA GLY A 168 13.03 1.79 -14.95
C GLY A 168 12.79 0.37 -15.43
N ASP A 169 13.82 -0.29 -15.94
CA ASP A 169 13.81 -1.63 -16.53
C ASP A 169 13.85 -2.71 -15.44
N PHE A 170 12.84 -2.74 -14.59
CA PHE A 170 12.65 -3.70 -13.51
C PHE A 170 11.21 -3.63 -12.99
N LEU A 171 10.78 -4.65 -12.29
CA LEU A 171 9.53 -4.66 -11.52
C LEU A 171 9.79 -4.60 -10.00
N ILE A 172 10.91 -5.15 -9.53
CA ILE A 172 11.31 -5.07 -8.13
C ILE A 172 12.71 -4.46 -8.04
N LEU A 173 12.83 -3.34 -7.33
CA LEU A 173 14.10 -2.78 -6.91
C LEU A 173 14.37 -3.21 -5.47
N ALA A 174 15.52 -3.83 -5.19
CA ALA A 174 15.93 -4.21 -3.83
C ALA A 174 17.28 -3.60 -3.49
N THR A 175 17.32 -2.66 -2.52
CA THR A 175 18.55 -1.96 -2.14
C THR A 175 18.58 -1.62 -0.65
N THR A 176 19.69 -1.03 -0.21
CA THR A 176 19.79 -0.52 1.17
C THR A 176 19.27 0.93 1.28
N SER A 177 18.95 1.36 2.51
CA SER A 177 18.60 2.74 2.82
C SER A 177 19.70 3.74 2.42
N MET A 178 20.97 3.33 2.50
CA MET A 178 22.11 4.15 2.07
C MET A 178 22.17 4.29 0.54
N PHE A 179 21.77 3.26 -0.21
CA PHE A 179 21.65 3.35 -1.67
C PHE A 179 20.59 4.38 -2.06
N LEU A 180 19.41 4.32 -1.45
CA LEU A 180 18.36 5.33 -1.64
C LEU A 180 18.90 6.74 -1.39
N TYR A 181 19.65 6.92 -0.30
CA TYR A 181 20.22 8.23 0.02
C TYR A 181 21.15 8.76 -1.06
N LYS A 182 22.05 7.91 -1.58
CA LYS A 182 23.08 8.30 -2.56
C LYS A 182 22.57 8.44 -3.99
N HIS A 183 21.64 7.57 -4.39
CA HIS A 183 21.18 7.42 -5.79
C HIS A 183 19.72 7.86 -6.00
N TYR A 184 19.15 8.61 -5.06
CA TYR A 184 17.74 9.02 -5.12
C TYR A 184 17.34 9.64 -6.46
N GLN A 185 18.20 10.51 -7.02
CA GLN A 185 17.93 11.21 -8.29
C GLN A 185 17.90 10.28 -9.52
N GLU A 186 18.52 9.11 -9.41
CA GLU A 186 18.58 8.11 -10.48
C GLU A 186 17.40 7.13 -10.41
N ILE A 187 16.69 7.06 -9.27
CA ILE A 187 15.58 6.15 -9.07
C ILE A 187 14.30 6.74 -9.69
N PRO A 188 13.64 6.05 -10.63
CA PRO A 188 12.40 6.54 -11.23
C PRO A 188 11.29 6.64 -10.18
N ARG A 189 10.36 7.59 -10.38
CA ARG A 189 9.16 7.74 -9.55
C ARG A 189 8.05 6.81 -10.03
N GLY A 190 7.01 6.65 -9.22
CA GLY A 190 5.81 5.93 -9.60
C GLY A 190 5.81 4.46 -9.19
N PHE A 191 6.42 4.12 -8.06
CA PHE A 191 6.27 2.79 -7.47
C PHE A 191 4.84 2.58 -6.96
N ASP A 192 4.30 1.39 -7.21
CA ASP A 192 3.01 0.96 -6.67
C ASP A 192 3.10 0.51 -5.21
N PHE A 193 4.27 0.01 -4.81
CA PHE A 193 4.52 -0.50 -3.47
C PHE A 193 5.94 -0.17 -3.01
N LEU A 194 6.05 0.27 -1.76
CA LEU A 194 7.33 0.50 -1.10
C LEU A 194 7.32 -0.24 0.25
N PHE A 195 8.29 -1.11 0.44
CA PHE A 195 8.46 -1.89 1.66
C PHE A 195 9.79 -1.60 2.32
N VAL A 196 9.75 -1.15 3.56
CA VAL A 196 10.94 -0.90 4.40
C VAL A 196 10.99 -1.95 5.49
N ASP A 197 11.99 -2.84 5.45
CA ASP A 197 12.07 -3.98 6.39
C ASP A 197 12.60 -3.59 7.78
N ASP A 198 13.37 -2.51 7.89
CA ASP A 198 13.86 -1.95 9.16
C ASP A 198 13.68 -0.43 9.18
N VAL A 199 12.64 0.00 9.87
CA VAL A 199 12.29 1.42 9.97
C VAL A 199 13.34 2.19 10.75
N ASP A 200 13.95 1.62 11.79
CA ASP A 200 14.97 2.30 12.61
C ASP A 200 16.21 2.61 11.77
N SER A 201 16.69 1.65 10.99
CA SER A 201 17.80 1.85 10.05
C SER A 201 17.46 2.88 8.96
N PHE A 202 16.23 2.87 8.48
CA PHE A 202 15.74 3.79 7.47
C PHE A 202 15.67 5.24 7.98
N LEU A 203 15.20 5.45 9.21
CA LEU A 203 15.04 6.75 9.84
C LEU A 203 16.37 7.39 10.26
N LYS A 204 17.43 6.60 10.48
CA LYS A 204 18.77 7.13 10.78
C LYS A 204 19.34 8.00 9.68
N THR A 205 18.87 7.85 8.44
CA THR A 205 19.32 8.66 7.31
C THR A 205 18.33 9.79 7.06
N ALA A 206 18.79 11.02 7.21
CA ALA A 206 17.97 12.22 7.05
C ALA A 206 17.24 12.25 5.70
N ARG A 207 15.98 12.67 5.69
CA ARG A 207 15.12 12.83 4.52
C ARG A 207 14.81 11.55 3.73
N ASN A 208 15.06 10.37 4.26
CA ASN A 208 14.67 9.14 3.56
C ASN A 208 13.15 9.00 3.46
N ILE A 209 12.40 9.48 4.45
CA ILE A 209 10.93 9.48 4.40
C ILE A 209 10.44 10.34 3.23
N ASP A 210 10.93 11.58 3.12
CA ASP A 210 10.55 12.50 2.03
C ASP A 210 10.84 11.87 0.67
N LYS A 211 12.04 11.27 0.51
CA LYS A 211 12.41 10.57 -0.71
C LYS A 211 11.49 9.41 -1.03
N ALA A 212 11.13 8.60 -0.03
CA ALA A 212 10.20 7.49 -0.20
C ALA A 212 8.81 7.98 -0.66
N LEU A 213 8.29 9.05 -0.05
CA LEU A 213 7.02 9.64 -0.44
C LEU A 213 7.06 10.20 -1.87
N LEU A 214 8.16 10.89 -2.25
CA LEU A 214 8.35 11.38 -3.62
C LEU A 214 8.43 10.24 -4.64
N LEU A 215 9.06 9.11 -4.31
CA LEU A 215 9.11 7.92 -5.17
C LEU A 215 7.72 7.27 -5.34
N LEU A 216 6.87 7.35 -4.33
CA LEU A 216 5.47 6.94 -4.41
C LEU A 216 4.58 7.89 -5.23
N GLY A 217 5.11 9.04 -5.66
CA GLY A 217 4.43 9.99 -6.53
C GLY A 217 3.81 11.20 -5.82
N PHE A 218 4.07 11.39 -4.53
CA PHE A 218 3.71 12.63 -3.83
C PHE A 218 4.65 13.77 -4.27
N SER A 219 4.16 15.02 -4.25
CA SER A 219 4.99 16.20 -4.51
C SER A 219 5.60 16.75 -3.20
N GLU A 220 6.62 17.59 -3.31
CA GLU A 220 7.18 18.29 -2.13
C GLU A 220 6.15 19.18 -1.45
N SER A 221 5.24 19.78 -2.21
CA SER A 221 4.13 20.58 -1.66
C SER A 221 3.15 19.71 -0.85
N ASP A 222 2.85 18.49 -1.30
CA ASP A 222 1.98 17.55 -0.57
C ASP A 222 2.59 17.17 0.77
N ILE A 223 3.89 16.87 0.77
CA ILE A 223 4.66 16.54 1.98
C ILE A 223 4.67 17.74 2.94
N SER A 224 4.90 18.95 2.44
CA SER A 224 4.88 20.18 3.24
C SER A 224 3.54 20.42 3.91
N ILE A 225 2.43 20.23 3.19
CA ILE A 225 1.06 20.33 3.72
C ILE A 225 0.85 19.32 4.86
N ALA A 226 1.28 18.07 4.67
CA ALA A 226 1.14 17.03 5.68
C ALA A 226 1.97 17.34 6.94
N LEU A 227 3.23 17.76 6.78
CA LEU A 227 4.10 18.14 7.89
C LEU A 227 3.56 19.34 8.67
N GLU A 228 3.00 20.35 8.00
CA GLU A 228 2.38 21.50 8.65
C GLU A 228 1.15 21.06 9.47
N ALA A 229 0.30 20.20 8.91
CA ALA A 229 -0.85 19.66 9.63
C ALA A 229 -0.43 18.90 10.89
N ILE A 230 0.60 18.02 10.80
CA ILE A 230 1.14 17.28 11.95
C ILE A 230 1.71 18.25 12.99
N ARG A 231 2.49 19.26 12.57
CA ARG A 231 3.08 20.26 13.47
C ARG A 231 2.00 21.03 14.24
N LEU A 232 0.93 21.43 13.58
CA LEU A 232 -0.18 22.12 14.24
C LEU A 232 -0.93 21.19 15.19
N GLN A 233 -1.16 19.94 14.78
CA GLN A 233 -1.81 18.94 15.63
C GLN A 233 -1.01 18.58 16.87
N SER A 234 0.32 18.63 16.82
CA SER A 234 1.21 18.31 17.94
C SER A 234 1.34 19.44 19.00
N LYS A 235 0.81 20.64 18.73
CA LYS A 235 0.80 21.71 19.74
C LYS A 235 -0.04 21.31 20.95
N LEU A 236 0.49 21.52 22.17
CA LEU A 236 -0.24 21.25 23.42
C LEU A 236 -1.49 22.12 23.56
N TYR A 237 -1.38 23.41 23.23
CA TYR A 237 -2.48 24.37 23.21
C TYR A 237 -2.69 24.87 21.79
N LYS A 238 -3.96 24.86 21.35
CA LYS A 238 -4.37 25.28 20.01
C LYS A 238 -5.33 26.45 20.10
N THR A 239 -5.05 27.49 19.33
CA THR A 239 -5.95 28.62 19.15
C THR A 239 -7.06 28.26 18.17
N GLU A 240 -8.12 29.06 18.09
CA GLU A 240 -9.17 28.91 17.08
C GLU A 240 -8.61 29.00 15.66
N GLU A 241 -7.62 29.86 15.45
CA GLU A 241 -6.91 29.97 14.17
C GLU A 241 -6.16 28.68 13.82
N ASP A 242 -5.47 28.03 14.81
CA ASP A 242 -4.82 26.74 14.62
C ASP A 242 -5.82 25.66 14.18
N TRP A 243 -7.00 25.60 14.81
CA TRP A 243 -8.06 24.65 14.45
C TRP A 243 -8.59 24.88 13.03
N ASN A 244 -8.85 26.13 12.66
CA ASN A 244 -9.30 26.49 11.32
C ASN A 244 -8.25 26.08 10.26
N LYS A 245 -6.97 26.32 10.55
CA LYS A 245 -5.86 25.93 9.68
C LYS A 245 -5.71 24.40 9.58
N ILE A 246 -5.82 23.67 10.67
CA ILE A 246 -5.82 22.20 10.68
C ILE A 246 -6.95 21.66 9.81
N ASN A 247 -8.16 22.19 9.92
CA ASN A 247 -9.30 21.76 9.13
C ASN A 247 -9.06 22.00 7.63
N ALA A 248 -8.58 23.18 7.26
CA ALA A 248 -8.26 23.51 5.87
C ALA A 248 -7.16 22.60 5.26
N LEU A 249 -6.09 22.32 6.02
CA LEU A 249 -5.03 21.42 5.60
C LEU A 249 -5.55 19.97 5.49
N THR A 250 -6.40 19.54 6.41
CA THR A 250 -7.00 18.20 6.39
C THR A 250 -7.88 17.99 5.16
N GLU A 251 -8.67 19.01 4.76
CA GLU A 251 -9.46 18.93 3.53
C GLU A 251 -8.57 18.84 2.29
N LYS A 252 -7.49 19.62 2.21
CA LYS A 252 -6.51 19.51 1.12
C LYS A 252 -5.89 18.10 1.05
N LEU A 253 -5.51 17.52 2.19
CA LEU A 253 -4.98 16.15 2.24
C LEU A 253 -6.01 15.10 1.81
N ARG A 254 -7.30 15.30 2.13
CA ARG A 254 -8.40 14.44 1.65
C ARG A 254 -8.58 14.54 0.14
N GLU A 255 -8.48 15.73 -0.43
CA GLU A 255 -8.55 15.94 -1.88
C GLU A 255 -7.36 15.29 -2.59
N LEU A 256 -6.14 15.46 -2.08
CA LEU A 256 -4.94 14.81 -2.59
C LEU A 256 -5.08 13.29 -2.59
N ARG A 257 -5.62 12.73 -1.51
CA ARG A 257 -5.91 11.30 -1.43
C ARG A 257 -6.91 10.85 -2.49
N ARG A 258 -7.97 11.64 -2.74
CA ARG A 258 -8.96 11.32 -3.79
C ARG A 258 -8.35 11.38 -5.19
N LYS A 259 -7.47 12.36 -5.46
CA LYS A 259 -6.79 12.53 -6.75
C LYS A 259 -5.78 11.43 -7.03
N ASN A 260 -4.97 11.06 -6.04
CA ASN A 260 -3.85 10.16 -6.24
C ASN A 260 -4.19 8.69 -5.97
N GLY A 261 -5.41 8.39 -5.47
CA GLY A 261 -5.81 7.04 -5.08
C GLY A 261 -4.98 6.44 -3.95
N ARG A 262 -4.12 7.24 -3.30
CA ARG A 262 -3.17 6.82 -2.27
C ARG A 262 -3.41 7.58 -0.97
N ALA A 263 -3.27 6.88 0.16
CA ALA A 263 -3.37 7.50 1.48
C ALA A 263 -1.99 7.98 1.95
N PHE A 264 -1.98 9.18 2.53
CA PHE A 264 -0.89 9.58 3.41
C PHE A 264 -0.88 8.77 4.69
#